data_3f8859c7b70782558c8f1a628d8c157d
#
_entry.id   3f8859c7b70782558c8f1a628d8c157d
#
_cell.length_a   1.000
_cell.length_b   1.000
_cell.length_c   1.000
_cell.angle_alpha   90.00
_cell.angle_beta   90.00
_cell.angle_gamma   90.00
#
_symmetry.space_group_name_H-M   'P 1'
#
loop_
_entity.id
_entity.type
_entity.pdbx_description
1 polymer ?
#
loop_
_entity_poly.entity_id
_entity_poly.type
_entity_poly.pdbx_seq_one_letter_code
_entity_poly.pdbx_strand_id
1 'polypeptide(L)'
;MVIEYNSGSNEYKNWIIKETEFKKENQANFETVFSLGNGYMGLRASTEETYPGETRGYYITGIFDEFPGEVTEMPNLPDWIKTQIYINGEQFKLDKGKTYEYSRCLNIKDGLLTRSFIWESPQGEIIEFYFERFISMDNLHTGVLKIELKPLNFSGEIKIISGFNGRISNSGTQHLKEGEKRLIDDYIVYKPETQESEINMS
;
A
#
# COMPACT_ATOMS: atom_id res chain seq x y z
N MET A 1 7.06 22.98 3.55
CA MET A 1 7.00 21.78 4.41
C MET A 1 6.10 20.80 3.69
N VAL A 2 6.54 19.58 3.47
CA VAL A 2 5.79 18.60 2.65
C VAL A 2 4.69 17.89 3.46
N ILE A 3 4.80 17.89 4.79
CA ILE A 3 3.78 17.37 5.72
C ILE A 3 3.16 18.51 6.52
N GLU A 4 1.84 18.50 6.58
CA GLU A 4 1.01 19.37 7.39
C GLU A 4 0.29 18.55 8.45
N TYR A 5 0.38 18.95 9.71
CA TYR A 5 -0.37 18.37 10.82
C TYR A 5 -1.58 19.26 11.13
N ASN A 6 -2.65 18.63 11.63
CA ASN A 6 -3.88 19.35 11.97
C ASN A 6 -4.51 20.09 10.78
N SER A 7 -4.44 19.49 9.59
CA SER A 7 -4.90 20.12 8.34
C SER A 7 -6.41 19.99 8.11
N GLY A 8 -7.14 19.39 9.04
CA GLY A 8 -8.59 19.22 8.95
C GLY A 8 -9.37 20.50 9.25
N SER A 9 -10.66 20.44 9.03
CA SER A 9 -11.62 21.49 9.38
C SER A 9 -12.73 20.93 10.26
N ASN A 10 -13.43 21.82 10.98
CA ASN A 10 -14.54 21.46 11.87
C ASN A 10 -14.14 20.38 12.89
N GLU A 11 -14.91 19.29 12.95
CA GLU A 11 -14.69 18.15 13.85
C GLU A 11 -13.41 17.36 13.55
N TYR A 12 -12.82 17.50 12.35
CA TYR A 12 -11.58 16.86 11.93
C TYR A 12 -10.33 17.73 12.13
N LYS A 13 -10.44 18.90 12.71
CA LYS A 13 -9.36 19.90 12.81
C LYS A 13 -8.02 19.33 13.29
N ASN A 14 -8.04 18.41 14.24
CA ASN A 14 -6.83 17.84 14.85
C ASN A 14 -6.56 16.40 14.42
N TRP A 15 -7.27 15.89 13.41
CA TRP A 15 -7.26 14.49 13.04
C TRP A 15 -6.66 14.20 11.67
N ILE A 16 -6.31 15.24 10.92
CA ILE A 16 -5.78 15.09 9.56
C ILE A 16 -4.28 15.37 9.54
N ILE A 17 -3.53 14.40 9.03
CA ILE A 17 -2.14 14.57 8.59
C ILE A 17 -2.15 14.54 7.07
N LYS A 18 -1.49 15.53 6.43
CA LYS A 18 -1.51 15.69 4.99
C LYS A 18 -0.10 15.84 4.42
N GLU A 19 0.20 15.09 3.36
CA GLU A 19 1.33 15.33 2.46
C GLU A 19 0.81 16.06 1.22
N THR A 20 1.45 17.17 0.88
CA THR A 20 1.02 18.07 -0.21
C THR A 20 1.90 17.99 -1.45
N GLU A 21 3.01 17.24 -1.40
CA GLU A 21 3.95 17.09 -2.50
C GLU A 21 4.60 15.71 -2.43
N PHE A 22 4.57 14.97 -3.52
CA PHE A 22 5.29 13.71 -3.62
C PHE A 22 6.79 13.94 -3.74
N LYS A 23 7.57 13.37 -2.83
CA LYS A 23 9.03 13.32 -2.87
C LYS A 23 9.50 11.90 -2.62
N LYS A 24 10.14 11.31 -3.61
CA LYS A 24 10.59 9.92 -3.59
C LYS A 24 11.54 9.62 -2.41
N GLU A 25 12.44 10.55 -2.12
CA GLU A 25 13.40 10.48 -1.02
C GLU A 25 12.77 10.47 0.38
N ASN A 26 11.53 10.94 0.50
CA ASN A 26 10.80 10.98 1.76
C ASN A 26 9.91 9.76 2.00
N GLN A 27 9.72 8.91 1.00
CA GLN A 27 8.70 7.85 1.07
C GLN A 27 8.95 6.87 2.22
N ALA A 28 10.19 6.45 2.47
CA ALA A 28 10.53 5.56 3.59
C ALA A 28 10.08 6.09 4.96
N ASN A 29 10.16 7.42 5.18
CA ASN A 29 9.66 8.06 6.40
C ASN A 29 8.13 8.17 6.39
N PHE A 30 7.55 8.55 5.25
CA PHE A 30 6.10 8.76 5.13
C PHE A 30 5.31 7.46 5.19
N GLU A 31 5.87 6.35 4.77
CA GLU A 31 5.30 5.01 4.99
C GLU A 31 5.05 4.72 6.48
N THR A 32 5.88 5.27 7.37
CA THR A 32 5.69 5.13 8.81
C THR A 32 4.66 6.12 9.35
N VAL A 33 4.74 7.39 8.93
CA VAL A 33 3.84 8.46 9.42
C VAL A 33 2.38 8.19 9.08
N PHE A 34 2.12 7.64 7.88
CA PHE A 34 0.77 7.37 7.38
C PHE A 34 0.31 5.91 7.59
N SER A 35 1.02 5.13 8.42
CA SER A 35 0.68 3.72 8.67
C SER A 35 -0.72 3.55 9.26
N LEU A 36 -1.32 2.40 8.96
CA LEU A 36 -2.64 1.99 9.44
C LEU A 36 -2.54 0.74 10.30
N GLY A 37 -3.48 0.58 11.23
CA GLY A 37 -3.56 -0.64 12.04
C GLY A 37 -4.82 -0.68 12.87
N ASN A 38 -5.24 -1.88 13.27
CA ASN A 38 -6.42 -2.13 14.09
C ASN A 38 -6.11 -2.98 15.35
N GLY A 39 -4.83 -3.12 15.69
CA GLY A 39 -4.38 -3.97 16.79
C GLY A 39 -4.14 -5.43 16.40
N TYR A 40 -4.80 -5.95 15.35
CA TYR A 40 -4.54 -7.27 14.77
C TYR A 40 -3.64 -7.17 13.53
N MET A 41 -3.96 -6.29 12.61
CA MET A 41 -3.16 -6.02 11.41
C MET A 41 -2.47 -4.66 11.51
N GLY A 42 -1.22 -4.60 11.03
CA GLY A 42 -0.45 -3.38 10.84
C GLY A 42 0.06 -3.25 9.40
N LEU A 43 -0.11 -2.09 8.80
CA LEU A 43 0.23 -1.82 7.42
C LEU A 43 1.05 -0.54 7.31
N ARG A 44 2.25 -0.61 6.75
CA ARG A 44 3.01 0.58 6.35
C ARG A 44 2.34 1.24 5.15
N ALA A 45 2.41 2.56 5.09
CA ALA A 45 1.72 3.32 4.06
C ALA A 45 2.53 3.47 2.75
N SER A 46 3.11 2.38 2.26
CA SER A 46 3.73 2.37 0.92
C SER A 46 2.73 2.76 -0.15
N THR A 47 3.20 3.40 -1.21
CA THR A 47 2.34 3.73 -2.35
C THR A 47 1.93 2.46 -3.12
N GLU A 48 0.87 2.53 -3.92
CA GLU A 48 0.39 1.40 -4.71
C GLU A 48 1.42 0.98 -5.76
N GLU A 49 2.02 1.95 -6.46
CA GLU A 49 3.21 1.77 -7.29
C GLU A 49 4.48 1.65 -6.43
N THR A 50 5.55 1.10 -6.98
CA THR A 50 6.80 0.85 -6.23
C THR A 50 7.93 1.79 -6.63
N TYR A 51 8.71 2.23 -5.62
CA TYR A 51 9.91 3.05 -5.78
C TYR A 51 11.13 2.42 -5.09
N PRO A 52 12.36 2.66 -5.58
CA PRO A 52 13.56 2.25 -4.88
C PRO A 52 13.66 2.88 -3.48
N GLY A 53 14.01 2.08 -2.48
CA GLY A 53 14.16 2.54 -1.09
C GLY A 53 12.88 2.49 -0.24
N GLU A 54 11.77 2.01 -0.80
CA GLU A 54 10.56 1.70 -0.02
C GLU A 54 10.81 0.56 0.97
N THR A 55 10.16 0.65 2.12
CA THR A 55 10.08 -0.43 3.11
C THR A 55 8.62 -0.84 3.26
N ARG A 56 8.16 -1.64 2.32
CA ARG A 56 6.79 -2.18 2.35
C ARG A 56 6.65 -3.14 3.52
N GLY A 57 5.55 -3.03 4.24
CA GLY A 57 5.34 -3.86 5.42
C GLY A 57 3.87 -4.10 5.72
N TYR A 58 3.54 -5.38 5.92
CA TYR A 58 2.26 -5.85 6.39
C TYR A 58 2.50 -6.92 7.45
N TYR A 59 1.93 -6.74 8.62
CA TYR A 59 2.18 -7.56 9.80
C TYR A 59 0.87 -7.97 10.46
N ILE A 60 0.85 -9.15 11.06
CA ILE A 60 -0.26 -9.65 11.89
C ILE A 60 0.27 -9.94 13.29
N THR A 61 -0.42 -9.41 14.28
CA THR A 61 -0.08 -9.62 15.70
C THR A 61 -0.14 -11.11 16.07
N GLY A 62 0.89 -11.59 16.75
CA GLY A 62 0.96 -12.96 17.23
C GLY A 62 1.57 -13.95 16.24
N ILE A 63 1.95 -13.53 15.04
CA ILE A 63 2.74 -14.34 14.11
C ILE A 63 4.21 -13.97 14.31
N PHE A 64 5.02 -14.98 14.65
CA PHE A 64 6.46 -14.86 14.83
C PHE A 64 7.16 -15.97 14.07
N ASP A 65 8.35 -15.69 13.58
CA ASP A 65 9.21 -16.64 12.89
C ASP A 65 10.68 -16.42 13.30
N GLU A 66 11.49 -17.48 13.22
CA GLU A 66 12.91 -17.44 13.52
C GLU A 66 13.67 -18.15 12.41
N PHE A 67 14.49 -17.42 11.69
CA PHE A 67 15.39 -18.03 10.72
C PHE A 67 16.65 -18.55 11.43
N PRO A 68 17.21 -19.72 11.05
CA PRO A 68 18.36 -20.31 11.72
C PRO A 68 19.52 -19.34 11.91
N GLY A 69 19.85 -19.04 13.17
CA GLY A 69 20.92 -18.13 13.56
C GLY A 69 20.54 -16.65 13.67
N GLU A 70 19.28 -16.33 13.52
CA GLU A 70 18.71 -14.99 13.72
C GLU A 70 17.84 -14.92 14.99
N VAL A 71 17.30 -13.74 15.27
CA VAL A 71 16.37 -13.53 16.39
C VAL A 71 14.94 -13.76 15.92
N THR A 72 14.08 -14.24 16.82
CA THR A 72 12.64 -14.33 16.56
C THR A 72 12.06 -12.95 16.25
N GLU A 73 11.38 -12.81 15.12
CA GLU A 73 10.78 -11.55 14.69
C GLU A 73 9.37 -11.75 14.11
N MET A 74 8.62 -10.65 13.95
CA MET A 74 7.37 -10.66 13.21
C MET A 74 7.69 -10.69 11.72
N PRO A 75 7.30 -11.74 10.97
CA PRO A 75 7.56 -11.80 9.54
C PRO A 75 6.74 -10.77 8.79
N ASN A 76 7.36 -10.16 7.80
CA ASN A 76 6.64 -9.33 6.83
C ASN A 76 5.78 -10.23 5.93
N LEU A 77 4.48 -10.00 5.91
CA LEU A 77 3.50 -10.82 5.21
C LEU A 77 3.28 -10.34 3.77
N PRO A 78 2.63 -11.16 2.91
CA PRO A 78 2.44 -10.82 1.51
C PRO A 78 1.83 -9.44 1.29
N ASP A 79 2.51 -8.61 0.51
CA ASP A 79 2.06 -7.26 0.17
C ASP A 79 0.86 -7.32 -0.80
N TRP A 80 -0.28 -6.82 -0.33
CA TRP A 80 -1.54 -6.75 -1.07
C TRP A 80 -1.85 -5.35 -1.60
N ILE A 81 -0.99 -4.36 -1.32
CA ILE A 81 -1.15 -2.98 -1.77
C ILE A 81 -0.54 -2.75 -3.15
N LYS A 82 0.54 -3.48 -3.46
CA LYS A 82 1.27 -3.31 -4.71
C LYS A 82 0.34 -3.50 -5.91
N THR A 83 0.21 -2.43 -6.68
CA THR A 83 -0.60 -2.40 -7.89
C THR A 83 0.22 -1.83 -9.04
N GLN A 84 0.16 -2.48 -10.19
CA GLN A 84 0.74 -1.96 -11.42
C GLN A 84 -0.39 -1.43 -12.31
N ILE A 85 -0.27 -0.19 -12.74
CA ILE A 85 -1.24 0.47 -13.60
C ILE A 85 -0.52 0.79 -14.91
N TYR A 86 -1.12 0.39 -16.02
CA TYR A 86 -0.61 0.67 -17.37
C TYR A 86 -1.65 1.49 -18.12
N ILE A 87 -1.19 2.50 -18.81
CA ILE A 87 -2.00 3.42 -19.62
C ILE A 87 -1.48 3.33 -21.04
N ASN A 88 -2.31 2.84 -21.95
CA ASN A 88 -1.92 2.59 -23.34
C ASN A 88 -0.63 1.75 -23.47
N GLY A 89 -0.44 0.78 -22.54
CA GLY A 89 0.73 -0.09 -22.52
C GLY A 89 1.94 0.47 -21.76
N GLU A 90 1.96 1.75 -21.35
CA GLU A 90 3.02 2.33 -20.54
C GLU A 90 2.70 2.27 -19.05
N GLN A 91 3.69 1.82 -18.25
CA GLN A 91 3.52 1.72 -16.81
C GLN A 91 3.53 3.09 -16.14
N PHE A 92 2.43 3.38 -15.43
CA PHE A 92 2.31 4.56 -14.59
C PHE A 92 3.35 4.56 -13.46
N LYS A 93 3.98 5.71 -13.28
CA LYS A 93 4.79 6.09 -12.11
C LYS A 93 4.76 7.60 -11.94
N LEU A 94 4.60 8.09 -10.72
CA LEU A 94 4.59 9.54 -10.46
C LEU A 94 5.89 10.25 -10.88
N ASP A 95 7.02 9.58 -10.77
CA ASP A 95 8.34 10.13 -11.15
C ASP A 95 8.61 10.12 -12.67
N LYS A 96 7.65 9.68 -13.49
CA LYS A 96 7.72 9.64 -14.96
C LYS A 96 6.68 10.52 -15.64
N GLY A 97 6.41 11.69 -15.16
CA GLY A 97 5.42 12.56 -15.74
C GLY A 97 5.33 13.85 -14.96
N LYS A 98 4.23 14.58 -15.16
CA LYS A 98 3.93 15.75 -14.36
C LYS A 98 2.77 15.45 -13.43
N THR A 99 2.89 15.89 -12.18
CA THR A 99 1.87 15.68 -11.15
C THR A 99 1.32 17.02 -10.72
N TYR A 100 0.00 17.11 -10.65
CA TYR A 100 -0.74 18.29 -10.21
C TYR A 100 -1.66 17.91 -9.05
N GLU A 101 -1.92 18.86 -8.17
CA GLU A 101 -2.90 18.74 -7.07
C GLU A 101 -2.66 17.50 -6.16
N TYR A 102 -1.41 17.14 -5.95
CA TYR A 102 -1.07 15.98 -5.12
C TYR A 102 -1.49 16.19 -3.67
N SER A 103 -2.17 15.18 -3.15
CA SER A 103 -2.57 15.12 -1.75
C SER A 103 -2.57 13.68 -1.27
N ARG A 104 -1.87 13.40 -0.17
CA ARG A 104 -2.05 12.16 0.62
C ARG A 104 -2.48 12.56 2.01
N CYS A 105 -3.61 12.02 2.48
CA CYS A 105 -4.20 12.37 3.75
C CYS A 105 -4.44 11.13 4.61
N LEU A 106 -4.00 11.18 5.86
CA LEU A 106 -4.41 10.25 6.90
C LEU A 106 -5.44 10.94 7.79
N ASN A 107 -6.66 10.44 7.76
CA ASN A 107 -7.70 10.78 8.73
C ASN A 107 -7.60 9.79 9.89
N ILE A 108 -6.99 10.23 10.99
CA ILE A 108 -6.76 9.38 12.17
C ILE A 108 -8.08 9.04 12.88
N LYS A 109 -9.06 9.94 12.84
CA LYS A 109 -10.37 9.74 13.48
C LYS A 109 -11.12 8.55 12.88
N ASP A 110 -11.08 8.41 11.56
CA ASP A 110 -11.80 7.38 10.82
C ASP A 110 -10.89 6.21 10.40
N GLY A 111 -9.56 6.30 10.65
CA GLY A 111 -8.60 5.27 10.24
C GLY A 111 -8.46 5.15 8.72
N LEU A 112 -8.65 6.25 7.98
CA LEU A 112 -8.73 6.27 6.53
C LEU A 112 -7.52 6.98 5.92
N LEU A 113 -6.83 6.30 5.02
CA LEU A 113 -5.75 6.87 4.20
C LEU A 113 -6.24 7.08 2.78
N THR A 114 -6.15 8.32 2.29
CA THR A 114 -6.47 8.68 0.90
C THR A 114 -5.26 9.26 0.21
N ARG A 115 -5.18 9.08 -1.11
CA ARG A 115 -4.19 9.71 -1.98
C ARG A 115 -4.85 10.10 -3.29
N SER A 116 -4.72 11.37 -3.69
CA SER A 116 -5.29 11.89 -4.93
C SER A 116 -4.31 12.80 -5.66
N PHE A 117 -4.37 12.80 -6.98
CA PHE A 117 -3.58 13.68 -7.85
C PHE A 117 -4.08 13.62 -9.28
N ILE A 118 -3.71 14.60 -10.07
CA ILE A 118 -3.80 14.56 -11.53
C ILE A 118 -2.39 14.28 -12.07
N TRP A 119 -2.28 13.33 -12.98
CA TRP A 119 -1.01 12.97 -13.61
C TRP A 119 -1.09 13.12 -15.12
N GLU A 120 -0.09 13.79 -15.69
CA GLU A 120 0.13 13.91 -17.13
C GLU A 120 1.29 13.01 -17.54
N SER A 121 1.02 12.05 -18.41
CA SER A 121 2.03 11.13 -18.94
C SER A 121 3.04 11.88 -19.83
N PRO A 122 4.22 11.29 -20.09
CA PRO A 122 5.15 11.82 -21.09
C PRO A 122 4.56 11.98 -22.50
N GLN A 123 3.51 11.22 -22.83
CA GLN A 123 2.80 11.25 -24.12
C GLN A 123 1.62 12.23 -24.12
N GLY A 124 1.30 12.82 -22.96
CA GLY A 124 0.27 13.86 -22.83
C GLY A 124 -1.11 13.35 -22.41
N GLU A 125 -1.25 12.06 -22.05
CA GLU A 125 -2.49 11.58 -21.43
C GLU A 125 -2.63 12.16 -20.02
N ILE A 126 -3.82 12.67 -19.70
CA ILE A 126 -4.12 13.25 -18.38
C ILE A 126 -5.15 12.38 -17.68
N ILE A 127 -4.83 11.98 -16.46
CA ILE A 127 -5.65 11.10 -15.64
C ILE A 127 -5.73 11.64 -14.23
N GLU A 128 -6.92 11.61 -13.65
CA GLU A 128 -7.16 11.80 -12.24
C GLU A 128 -7.11 10.45 -11.52
N PHE A 129 -6.29 10.38 -10.48
CA PHE A 129 -6.11 9.22 -9.63
C PHE A 129 -6.69 9.47 -8.25
N TYR A 130 -7.42 8.50 -7.73
CA TYR A 130 -7.86 8.46 -6.34
C TYR A 130 -7.65 7.06 -5.77
N PHE A 131 -6.93 6.99 -4.66
CA PHE A 131 -6.72 5.79 -3.87
C PHE A 131 -7.27 6.01 -2.47
N GLU A 132 -7.90 4.98 -1.93
CA GLU A 132 -8.40 4.97 -0.57
C GLU A 132 -8.12 3.61 0.05
N ARG A 133 -7.63 3.60 1.29
CA ARG A 133 -7.43 2.37 2.02
C ARG A 133 -7.71 2.53 3.50
N PHE A 134 -8.15 1.45 4.09
CA PHE A 134 -8.32 1.32 5.53
C PHE A 134 -8.14 -0.12 5.98
N ILE A 135 -7.91 -0.30 7.29
CA ILE A 135 -7.97 -1.59 7.97
C ILE A 135 -9.16 -1.54 8.91
N SER A 136 -10.09 -2.48 8.75
CA SER A 136 -11.36 -2.47 9.48
C SER A 136 -11.16 -2.65 10.98
N MET A 137 -11.85 -1.82 11.77
CA MET A 137 -11.93 -1.96 13.23
C MET A 137 -13.08 -2.89 13.66
N ASP A 138 -14.06 -3.12 12.80
CA ASP A 138 -15.20 -4.01 13.04
C ASP A 138 -14.84 -5.46 12.69
N ASN A 139 -14.34 -5.70 11.46
CA ASN A 139 -13.80 -7.00 11.07
C ASN A 139 -12.27 -6.91 11.02
N LEU A 140 -11.61 -7.37 12.08
CA LEU A 140 -10.16 -7.22 12.26
C LEU A 140 -9.32 -7.90 11.18
N HIS A 141 -9.89 -8.84 10.42
CA HIS A 141 -9.22 -9.56 9.33
C HIS A 141 -9.43 -8.93 7.94
N THR A 142 -10.00 -7.73 7.88
CA THR A 142 -10.33 -7.08 6.60
C THR A 142 -9.51 -5.81 6.38
N GLY A 143 -8.74 -5.80 5.29
CA GLY A 143 -8.12 -4.61 4.71
C GLY A 143 -8.76 -4.29 3.37
N VAL A 144 -8.93 -3.02 3.06
CA VAL A 144 -9.57 -2.56 1.81
C VAL A 144 -8.67 -1.57 1.09
N LEU A 145 -8.53 -1.76 -0.21
CA LEU A 145 -7.93 -0.82 -1.14
C LEU A 145 -8.93 -0.51 -2.26
N LYS A 146 -9.29 0.75 -2.41
CA LYS A 146 -10.12 1.27 -3.50
C LYS A 146 -9.23 2.08 -4.45
N ILE A 147 -9.42 1.89 -5.75
CA ILE A 147 -8.71 2.59 -6.82
C ILE A 147 -9.75 3.17 -7.77
N GLU A 148 -9.72 4.46 -7.99
CA GLU A 148 -10.52 5.15 -9.00
C GLU A 148 -9.59 5.86 -9.98
N LEU A 149 -9.82 5.65 -11.26
CA LEU A 149 -9.06 6.23 -12.37
C LEU A 149 -10.03 6.92 -13.31
N LYS A 150 -9.79 8.20 -13.60
CA LYS A 150 -10.63 8.97 -14.49
C LYS A 150 -9.79 9.63 -15.60
N PRO A 151 -9.79 9.07 -16.82
CA PRO A 151 -9.19 9.73 -17.97
C PRO A 151 -9.84 11.08 -18.21
N LEU A 152 -9.03 12.13 -18.46
CA LEU A 152 -9.52 13.50 -18.65
C LEU A 152 -9.48 13.94 -20.11
N ASN A 153 -8.51 13.48 -20.89
CA ASN A 153 -8.29 13.97 -22.26
C ASN A 153 -8.09 12.89 -23.33
N PHE A 154 -8.21 11.61 -22.97
CA PHE A 154 -8.00 10.49 -23.90
C PHE A 154 -9.03 9.39 -23.74
N SER A 155 -9.12 8.53 -24.75
CA SER A 155 -9.78 7.22 -24.69
C SER A 155 -8.75 6.15 -25.05
N GLY A 156 -8.65 5.10 -24.24
CA GLY A 156 -7.65 4.08 -24.45
C GLY A 156 -7.72 2.96 -23.40
N GLU A 157 -6.73 2.07 -23.42
CA GLU A 157 -6.64 0.96 -22.49
C GLU A 157 -6.03 1.42 -21.17
N ILE A 158 -6.69 1.07 -20.07
CA ILE A 158 -6.12 1.11 -18.72
C ILE A 158 -6.09 -0.32 -18.20
N LYS A 159 -4.89 -0.84 -17.97
CA LYS A 159 -4.67 -2.18 -17.40
C LYS A 159 -4.22 -2.07 -15.97
N ILE A 160 -4.93 -2.73 -15.06
CA ILE A 160 -4.59 -2.80 -13.64
C ILE A 160 -4.19 -4.22 -13.31
N ILE A 161 -3.00 -4.40 -12.70
CA ILE A 161 -2.52 -5.67 -12.19
C ILE A 161 -2.37 -5.51 -10.68
N SER A 162 -3.22 -6.18 -9.94
CA SER A 162 -3.23 -6.23 -8.48
C SER A 162 -3.18 -7.68 -8.00
N GLY A 163 -2.72 -7.90 -6.78
CA GLY A 163 -2.62 -9.22 -6.19
C GLY A 163 -1.72 -9.22 -4.98
N PHE A 164 -1.34 -10.41 -4.51
CA PHE A 164 -0.46 -10.60 -3.37
C PHE A 164 0.98 -10.81 -3.84
N ASN A 165 1.91 -10.02 -3.31
CA ASN A 165 3.34 -10.23 -3.54
C ASN A 165 3.97 -10.90 -2.32
N GLY A 166 4.19 -12.20 -2.39
CA GLY A 166 4.86 -12.98 -1.33
C GLY A 166 6.39 -12.90 -1.35
N ARG A 167 6.99 -12.21 -2.32
CA ARG A 167 8.45 -11.98 -2.39
C ARG A 167 8.81 -10.73 -1.59
N ILE A 168 8.66 -10.82 -0.30
CA ILE A 168 8.95 -9.78 0.67
C ILE A 168 9.89 -10.34 1.74
N SER A 169 10.62 -9.49 2.42
CA SER A 169 11.59 -9.90 3.43
C SER A 169 11.61 -8.92 4.60
N ASN A 170 12.09 -9.38 5.74
CA ASN A 170 12.52 -8.55 6.85
C ASN A 170 14.03 -8.30 6.71
N SER A 171 14.46 -7.04 6.50
CA SER A 171 15.89 -6.68 6.45
C SER A 171 16.79 -7.62 5.61
N GLY A 172 16.22 -8.28 4.59
CA GLY A 172 16.91 -9.24 3.72
C GLY A 172 16.55 -10.71 3.96
N THR A 173 16.00 -11.07 5.11
CA THR A 173 15.53 -12.44 5.41
C THR A 173 14.14 -12.66 4.84
N GLN A 174 13.96 -13.73 4.07
CA GLN A 174 12.68 -14.12 3.49
C GLN A 174 12.07 -15.26 4.30
N HIS A 175 11.04 -14.96 5.08
CA HIS A 175 10.33 -15.93 5.91
C HIS A 175 9.28 -16.76 5.18
N LEU A 176 8.83 -16.29 4.01
CA LEU A 176 7.76 -16.92 3.27
C LEU A 176 8.25 -17.51 1.94
N LYS A 177 7.82 -18.70 1.62
CA LYS A 177 7.95 -19.31 0.28
C LYS A 177 6.61 -19.22 -0.46
N GLU A 178 6.65 -19.45 -1.76
CA GLU A 178 5.45 -19.52 -2.57
C GLU A 178 4.57 -20.70 -2.13
N GLY A 179 3.39 -20.39 -1.62
CA GLY A 179 2.42 -21.37 -1.17
C GLY A 179 1.33 -21.61 -2.20
N GLU A 180 0.22 -22.13 -1.73
CA GLU A 180 -0.91 -22.50 -2.58
C GLU A 180 -1.71 -21.28 -3.03
N LYS A 181 -2.09 -21.23 -4.32
CA LYS A 181 -2.99 -20.23 -4.91
C LYS A 181 -4.23 -20.92 -5.45
N ARG A 182 -5.39 -20.41 -5.10
CA ARG A 182 -6.68 -20.91 -5.59
C ARG A 182 -7.56 -19.76 -6.03
N LEU A 183 -8.31 -19.98 -7.10
CA LEU A 183 -9.48 -19.17 -7.46
C LEU A 183 -10.72 -19.87 -6.90
N ILE A 184 -11.45 -19.22 -6.02
CA ILE A 184 -12.72 -19.70 -5.46
C ILE A 184 -13.77 -18.66 -5.78
N ASP A 185 -14.75 -19.01 -6.61
CA ASP A 185 -15.72 -18.08 -7.20
C ASP A 185 -14.97 -16.91 -7.88
N ASP A 186 -15.21 -15.67 -7.47
CA ASP A 186 -14.54 -14.48 -7.97
C ASP A 186 -13.37 -14.03 -7.09
N TYR A 187 -12.93 -14.86 -6.12
CA TYR A 187 -11.87 -14.51 -5.18
C TYR A 187 -10.61 -15.31 -5.42
N ILE A 188 -9.46 -14.64 -5.33
CA ILE A 188 -8.14 -15.29 -5.30
C ILE A 188 -7.81 -15.57 -3.84
N VAL A 189 -7.70 -16.84 -3.49
CA VAL A 189 -7.19 -17.28 -2.18
C VAL A 189 -5.71 -17.57 -2.32
N TYR A 190 -4.89 -16.91 -1.51
CA TYR A 190 -3.46 -17.13 -1.42
C TYR A 190 -3.10 -17.61 -0.01
N LYS A 191 -2.46 -18.75 0.08
CA LYS A 191 -1.94 -19.31 1.33
C LYS A 191 -0.41 -19.37 1.21
N PRO A 192 0.31 -18.39 1.73
CA PRO A 192 1.76 -18.48 1.83
C PRO A 192 2.14 -19.59 2.83
N GLU A 193 3.27 -20.22 2.60
CA GLU A 193 3.88 -21.14 3.54
C GLU A 193 5.14 -20.49 4.13
N THR A 194 5.38 -20.70 5.42
CA THR A 194 6.65 -20.29 6.04
C THR A 194 7.79 -21.20 5.55
N GLN A 195 9.01 -20.72 5.56
CA GLN A 195 10.18 -21.54 5.18
C GLN A 195 10.52 -22.56 6.26
N GLU A 196 10.13 -22.30 7.50
CA GLU A 196 10.27 -23.22 8.63
C GLU A 196 9.02 -24.06 8.83
N SER A 197 9.20 -25.35 9.08
CA SER A 197 8.15 -26.35 9.06
C SER A 197 7.25 -26.38 10.30
N GLU A 198 7.38 -25.47 11.27
CA GLU A 198 6.75 -25.57 12.60
C GLU A 198 5.91 -24.37 13.06
N ILE A 199 5.59 -23.40 12.22
CA ILE A 199 4.68 -22.33 12.64
C ILE A 199 3.24 -22.74 12.33
N ASN A 200 2.54 -23.19 13.36
CA ASN A 200 1.09 -23.32 13.33
C ASN A 200 0.46 -21.93 13.37
N MET A 201 0.04 -21.43 12.22
CA MET A 201 -0.91 -20.33 12.15
C MET A 201 -2.29 -20.86 12.53
N SER A 202 -2.62 -20.76 13.80
CA SER A 202 -3.95 -21.08 14.35
C SER A 202 -4.82 -19.84 14.43
#